data_cd72d5c8adb8e09a6d172ae422b9caed
#
_entry.id   cd72d5c8adb8e09a6d172ae422b9caed
#
_cell.length_a   1.000
_cell.length_b   1.000
_cell.length_c   1.000
_cell.angle_alpha   90.00
_cell.angle_beta   90.00
_cell.angle_gamma   90.00
#
_symmetry.space_group_name_H-M   'P 1'
#
loop_
_entity.id
_entity.type
_entity.pdbx_description
1 polymer ?
#
loop_
_entity_poly.entity_id
_entity_poly.type
_entity_poly.pdbx_seq_one_letter_code
_entity_poly.pdbx_strand_id
1 'polypeptide(L)'
;TGSGKEIKIDFDRALVSMGTLMPVFEGTATQDGNKMHFNWQDNSGTGNAEDTDIAMLLIYNKDKETAVYDTEAALRSARHAELQLPSDWQEDELIAYLSFRSADGSCVANSIRLTVTVDKTDLPAPDQEDSALCTSSDRIPLYPKPKQPVINNVSVKDLTYYTLTGKPFQGRLYGTG
;
A
#
# COMPACT_ATOMS: atom_id res chain seq x y z
N THR A 1 19.57 14.44 -36.13
CA THR A 1 18.39 13.55 -35.90
C THR A 1 18.72 12.61 -34.73
N GLY A 2 18.59 13.11 -33.50
CA GLY A 2 18.70 12.30 -32.30
C GLY A 2 17.38 11.56 -32.06
N SER A 3 17.39 10.23 -32.15
CA SER A 3 16.31 9.38 -31.66
C SER A 3 16.24 9.60 -30.17
N GLY A 4 15.23 10.31 -29.69
CA GLY A 4 15.01 10.49 -28.26
C GLY A 4 14.77 9.11 -27.62
N LYS A 5 15.64 8.71 -26.68
CA LYS A 5 15.39 7.53 -25.87
C LYS A 5 14.12 7.80 -25.09
N GLU A 6 13.12 6.96 -25.25
CA GLU A 6 11.92 6.97 -24.44
C GLU A 6 12.32 6.80 -22.97
N ILE A 7 12.06 7.81 -22.15
CA ILE A 7 12.37 7.78 -20.73
C ILE A 7 11.26 6.98 -20.06
N LYS A 8 11.61 5.83 -19.48
CA LYS A 8 10.69 4.98 -18.70
C LYS A 8 11.06 5.04 -17.23
N ILE A 9 10.03 5.01 -16.38
CA ILE A 9 10.23 4.90 -14.94
C ILE A 9 10.63 3.45 -14.60
N ASP A 10 11.74 3.30 -13.90
CA ASP A 10 12.16 2.03 -13.32
C ASP A 10 11.49 1.89 -11.95
N PHE A 11 10.34 1.22 -11.93
CA PHE A 11 9.55 1.03 -10.72
C PHE A 11 10.21 0.12 -9.68
N ASP A 12 11.19 -0.72 -10.09
CA ASP A 12 11.94 -1.56 -9.14
C ASP A 12 12.90 -0.73 -8.29
N ARG A 13 13.35 0.40 -8.83
CA ARG A 13 14.27 1.32 -8.17
C ARG A 13 13.61 2.59 -7.67
N ALA A 14 12.35 2.80 -8.02
CA ALA A 14 11.61 3.97 -7.56
C ALA A 14 11.36 3.89 -6.05
N LEU A 15 11.61 4.98 -5.35
CA LEU A 15 11.30 5.14 -3.94
C LEU A 15 10.16 6.16 -3.80
N VAL A 16 9.08 5.77 -3.14
CA VAL A 16 7.96 6.67 -2.80
C VAL A 16 8.13 7.31 -1.43
N SER A 17 9.03 6.76 -0.62
CA SER A 17 9.56 7.41 0.59
C SER A 17 11.04 7.09 0.75
N MET A 18 11.80 8.01 1.34
CA MET A 18 13.22 7.86 1.58
C MET A 18 13.60 8.50 2.92
N GLY A 19 14.33 7.76 3.74
CA GLY A 19 14.79 8.23 5.04
C GLY A 19 15.67 7.22 5.77
N THR A 20 15.85 7.42 7.07
CA THR A 20 16.80 6.68 7.90
C THR A 20 16.16 5.67 8.84
N LEU A 21 14.83 5.62 8.91
CA LEU A 21 14.15 4.59 9.68
C LEU A 21 14.41 3.22 9.06
N MET A 22 14.57 2.20 9.89
CA MET A 22 14.79 0.83 9.42
C MET A 22 13.58 0.36 8.58
N PRO A 23 13.79 -0.02 7.31
CA PRO A 23 12.73 -0.59 6.50
C PRO A 23 12.36 -2.00 6.98
N VAL A 24 11.23 -2.52 6.52
CA VAL A 24 10.95 -3.94 6.61
C VAL A 24 11.76 -4.69 5.54
N PHE A 25 12.17 -5.92 5.84
CA PHE A 25 13.00 -6.70 4.91
C PHE A 25 12.17 -7.56 3.96
N GLU A 26 11.02 -8.03 4.42
CA GLU A 26 10.15 -8.92 3.67
C GLU A 26 8.69 -8.48 3.79
N GLY A 27 8.00 -8.52 2.68
CA GLY A 27 6.59 -8.21 2.62
C GLY A 27 5.94 -8.75 1.35
N THR A 28 4.63 -8.88 1.38
CA THR A 28 3.82 -9.32 0.26
C THR A 28 2.61 -8.40 0.09
N ALA A 29 2.13 -8.30 -1.14
CA ALA A 29 0.88 -7.64 -1.46
C ALA A 29 0.00 -8.60 -2.25
N THR A 30 -1.22 -8.85 -1.77
CA THR A 30 -2.18 -9.75 -2.41
C THR A 30 -3.46 -9.02 -2.69
N GLN A 31 -3.87 -9.02 -3.95
CA GLN A 31 -5.13 -8.41 -4.37
C GLN A 31 -6.26 -9.43 -4.24
N ASP A 32 -7.31 -9.03 -3.52
CA ASP A 32 -8.58 -9.73 -3.39
C ASP A 32 -9.71 -8.77 -3.79
N GLY A 33 -10.22 -8.96 -5.00
CA GLY A 33 -11.22 -8.08 -5.57
C GLY A 33 -10.77 -6.60 -5.57
N ASN A 34 -11.47 -5.76 -4.81
CA ASN A 34 -11.18 -4.33 -4.67
C ASN A 34 -10.39 -3.99 -3.39
N LYS A 35 -9.68 -4.95 -2.83
CA LYS A 35 -8.79 -4.77 -1.69
C LYS A 35 -7.38 -5.23 -2.01
N MET A 36 -6.41 -4.56 -1.42
CA MET A 36 -5.02 -5.00 -1.39
C MET A 36 -4.64 -5.31 0.04
N HIS A 37 -4.26 -6.56 0.29
CA HIS A 37 -3.75 -7.04 1.56
C HIS A 37 -2.24 -6.95 1.58
N PHE A 38 -1.70 -6.22 2.54
CA PHE A 38 -0.26 -6.11 2.78
C PHE A 38 0.08 -6.96 3.99
N ASN A 39 1.12 -7.78 3.87
CA ASN A 39 1.68 -8.52 5.00
C ASN A 39 3.19 -8.29 5.05
N TRP A 40 3.74 -8.23 6.26
CA TRP A 40 5.17 -8.04 6.49
C TRP A 40 5.66 -8.77 7.72
N GLN A 41 6.96 -9.04 7.77
CA GLN A 41 7.58 -9.56 8.97
C GLN A 41 7.89 -8.41 9.93
N ASP A 42 7.46 -8.56 11.18
CA ASP A 42 7.80 -7.61 12.22
C ASP A 42 9.29 -7.70 12.55
N ASN A 43 10.00 -6.60 12.36
CA ASN A 43 11.41 -6.43 12.67
C ASN A 43 11.65 -5.35 13.74
N SER A 44 10.67 -5.11 14.60
CA SER A 44 10.79 -4.21 15.75
C SER A 44 11.99 -4.59 16.63
N GLY A 45 12.68 -3.59 17.16
CA GLY A 45 13.91 -3.78 17.91
C GLY A 45 15.17 -3.98 17.05
N THR A 46 15.04 -3.99 15.71
CA THR A 46 16.20 -4.02 14.80
C THR A 46 16.57 -2.58 14.39
N GLY A 47 17.80 -2.16 14.69
CA GLY A 47 18.22 -0.79 14.41
C GLY A 47 17.37 0.22 15.18
N ASN A 48 16.69 1.10 14.45
CA ASN A 48 15.75 2.09 15.00
C ASN A 48 14.29 1.78 14.66
N ALA A 49 13.96 0.51 14.37
CA ALA A 49 12.58 0.09 14.16
C ALA A 49 11.89 -0.13 15.51
N GLU A 50 10.74 0.51 15.68
CA GLU A 50 9.88 0.40 16.86
C GLU A 50 8.58 -0.32 16.50
N ASP A 51 7.98 -1.02 17.46
CA ASP A 51 6.69 -1.71 17.30
C ASP A 51 5.51 -0.75 17.03
N THR A 52 5.70 0.50 17.45
CA THR A 52 4.77 1.62 17.30
C THR A 52 4.93 2.38 15.98
N ASP A 53 5.92 2.05 15.16
CA ASP A 53 6.06 2.65 13.83
C ASP A 53 4.82 2.38 12.99
N ILE A 54 4.47 3.34 12.15
CA ILE A 54 3.22 3.33 11.38
C ILE A 54 3.50 2.96 9.94
N ALA A 55 2.80 1.93 9.45
CA ALA A 55 2.87 1.51 8.05
C ALA A 55 2.23 2.53 7.13
N MET A 56 2.93 2.83 6.05
CA MET A 56 2.46 3.65 4.93
C MET A 56 2.38 2.77 3.69
N LEU A 57 1.20 2.73 3.08
CA LEU A 57 0.88 1.91 1.92
C LEU A 57 0.63 2.78 0.72
N LEU A 58 1.08 2.33 -0.45
CA LEU A 58 0.77 2.98 -1.72
C LEU A 58 0.61 1.92 -2.80
N ILE A 59 -0.47 2.04 -3.58
CA ILE A 59 -0.68 1.31 -4.82
C ILE A 59 -0.71 2.30 -5.98
N TYR A 60 0.16 2.09 -6.93
CA TYR A 60 0.21 2.83 -8.18
C TYR A 60 -0.38 1.98 -9.30
N ASN A 61 -1.36 2.54 -10.01
CA ASN A 61 -1.96 1.94 -11.20
C ASN A 61 -1.22 2.48 -12.44
N LYS A 62 -0.55 1.59 -13.17
CA LYS A 62 0.22 1.96 -14.35
C LYS A 62 -0.65 2.35 -15.53
N ASP A 63 -1.81 1.71 -15.68
CA ASP A 63 -2.70 1.91 -16.83
C ASP A 63 -3.43 3.25 -16.73
N LYS A 64 -3.74 3.68 -15.50
CA LYS A 64 -4.46 4.94 -15.22
C LYS A 64 -3.55 6.07 -14.75
N GLU A 65 -2.26 5.80 -14.54
CA GLU A 65 -1.28 6.77 -14.03
C GLU A 65 -1.74 7.47 -12.73
N THR A 66 -2.41 6.73 -11.85
CA THR A 66 -2.95 7.22 -10.58
C THR A 66 -2.52 6.34 -9.43
N ALA A 67 -2.62 6.85 -8.20
CA ALA A 67 -2.27 6.11 -7.00
C ALA A 67 -3.34 6.25 -5.92
N VAL A 68 -3.50 5.21 -5.11
CA VAL A 68 -4.19 5.25 -3.82
C VAL A 68 -3.18 4.96 -2.72
N TYR A 69 -3.32 5.59 -1.57
CA TYR A 69 -2.39 5.43 -0.47
C TYR A 69 -3.05 5.63 0.89
N ASP A 70 -2.43 5.07 1.92
CA ASP A 70 -2.74 5.32 3.31
C ASP A 70 -1.41 5.52 4.07
N THR A 71 -1.27 6.63 4.78
CA THR A 71 -0.07 6.97 5.56
C THR A 71 -0.18 6.59 7.02
N GLU A 72 -1.30 6.01 7.44
CA GLU A 72 -1.61 5.63 8.82
C GLU A 72 -2.30 4.26 8.90
N ALA A 73 -1.89 3.32 8.04
CA ALA A 73 -2.62 2.09 7.80
C ALA A 73 -2.64 1.14 9.03
N ALA A 74 -1.50 0.91 9.67
CA ALA A 74 -1.39 0.03 10.83
C ALA A 74 -0.07 0.26 11.57
N LEU A 75 0.05 -0.28 12.78
CA LEU A 75 1.32 -0.36 13.49
C LEU A 75 2.23 -1.43 12.85
N ARG A 76 3.55 -1.26 12.96
CA ARG A 76 4.54 -2.25 12.50
C ARG A 76 4.27 -3.63 13.11
N SER A 77 3.97 -3.68 14.41
CA SER A 77 3.66 -4.89 15.14
C SER A 77 2.37 -5.60 14.69
N ALA A 78 1.49 -4.92 13.97
CA ALA A 78 0.27 -5.54 13.43
C ALA A 78 0.56 -6.56 12.32
N ARG A 79 1.69 -6.42 11.60
CA ARG A 79 2.18 -7.33 10.55
C ARG A 79 1.30 -7.41 9.31
N HIS A 80 0.17 -6.74 9.30
CA HIS A 80 -0.74 -6.68 8.15
C HIS A 80 -1.52 -5.38 8.13
N ALA A 81 -1.94 -4.98 6.93
CA ALA A 81 -2.90 -3.91 6.71
C ALA A 81 -3.62 -4.11 5.38
N GLU A 82 -4.73 -3.44 5.20
CA GLU A 82 -5.54 -3.48 3.98
C GLU A 82 -5.65 -2.07 3.39
N LEU A 83 -5.61 -1.98 2.07
CA LEU A 83 -5.87 -0.76 1.33
C LEU A 83 -7.01 -0.99 0.36
N GLN A 84 -8.04 -0.14 0.42
CA GLN A 84 -9.17 -0.21 -0.48
C GLN A 84 -8.78 0.32 -1.87
N LEU A 85 -9.05 -0.47 -2.91
CA LEU A 85 -8.84 -0.10 -4.30
C LEU A 85 -10.15 0.39 -4.94
N PRO A 86 -10.09 1.29 -5.93
CA PRO A 86 -11.21 1.56 -6.81
C PRO A 86 -11.69 0.27 -7.51
N SER A 87 -12.99 0.12 -7.68
CA SER A 87 -13.59 -1.09 -8.24
C SER A 87 -13.21 -1.36 -9.70
N ASP A 88 -12.76 -0.33 -10.40
CA ASP A 88 -12.31 -0.38 -11.79
C ASP A 88 -10.82 -0.68 -11.98
N TRP A 89 -10.11 -1.10 -10.88
CA TRP A 89 -8.68 -1.43 -10.91
C TRP A 89 -8.37 -2.94 -10.89
N GLN A 90 -9.38 -3.78 -10.94
CA GLN A 90 -9.21 -5.23 -10.73
C GLN A 90 -8.34 -5.93 -11.78
N GLU A 91 -8.40 -5.44 -13.02
CA GLU A 91 -7.67 -6.01 -14.16
C GLU A 91 -6.40 -5.23 -14.53
N ASP A 92 -6.14 -4.11 -13.83
CA ASP A 92 -5.04 -3.20 -14.17
C ASP A 92 -3.69 -3.67 -13.60
N GLU A 93 -2.60 -3.22 -14.22
CA GLU A 93 -1.25 -3.48 -13.69
C GLU A 93 -0.95 -2.59 -12.48
N LEU A 94 -0.90 -3.21 -11.30
CA LEU A 94 -0.71 -2.51 -10.04
C LEU A 94 0.71 -2.71 -9.50
N ILE A 95 1.25 -1.65 -8.90
CA ILE A 95 2.54 -1.64 -8.22
C ILE A 95 2.32 -1.26 -6.77
N ALA A 96 2.75 -2.12 -5.86
CA ALA A 96 2.61 -1.93 -4.42
C ALA A 96 3.91 -1.46 -3.79
N TYR A 97 3.81 -0.47 -2.91
CA TYR A 97 4.91 0.01 -2.07
C TYR A 97 4.50 0.00 -0.61
N LEU A 98 5.42 -0.45 0.25
CA LEU A 98 5.31 -0.43 1.69
C LEU A 98 6.45 0.38 2.27
N SER A 99 6.14 1.22 3.24
CA SER A 99 7.12 1.96 4.03
C SER A 99 6.64 2.12 5.47
N PHE A 100 7.49 2.70 6.30
CA PHE A 100 7.17 3.01 7.69
C PHE A 100 7.58 4.43 8.04
N ARG A 101 6.82 5.04 8.96
CA ARG A 101 7.21 6.27 9.65
C ARG A 101 7.22 6.04 11.16
N SER A 102 8.08 6.74 11.87
CA SER A 102 8.04 6.75 13.34
C SER A 102 6.71 7.32 13.85
N ALA A 103 6.28 6.88 15.05
CA ALA A 103 5.03 7.32 15.65
C ALA A 103 4.93 8.84 15.80
N ASP A 104 6.05 9.52 16.08
CA ASP A 104 6.16 10.98 16.19
C ASP A 104 6.29 11.68 14.82
N GLY A 105 6.40 10.94 13.73
CA GLY A 105 6.56 11.46 12.37
C GLY A 105 7.94 12.06 12.06
N SER A 106 8.93 11.92 12.96
CA SER A 106 10.26 12.52 12.79
C SER A 106 11.13 11.78 11.77
N CYS A 107 10.90 10.49 11.57
CA CYS A 107 11.66 9.63 10.68
C CYS A 107 10.74 8.83 9.76
N VAL A 108 11.24 8.55 8.54
CA VAL A 108 10.59 7.64 7.59
C VAL A 108 11.61 6.61 7.10
N ALA A 109 11.13 5.46 6.67
CA ALA A 109 11.94 4.42 6.05
C ALA A 109 12.03 4.62 4.53
N ASN A 110 13.01 3.97 3.91
CA ASN A 110 12.96 3.76 2.47
C ASN A 110 11.80 2.81 2.15
N SER A 111 11.00 3.18 1.15
CA SER A 111 9.94 2.28 0.66
C SER A 111 10.54 1.07 -0.02
N ILE A 112 9.85 -0.07 0.13
CA ILE A 112 10.13 -1.27 -0.65
C ILE A 112 8.99 -1.50 -1.64
N ARG A 113 9.34 -1.94 -2.85
CA ARG A 113 8.37 -2.46 -3.80
C ARG A 113 8.02 -3.89 -3.42
N LEU A 114 6.72 -4.23 -3.44
CA LEU A 114 6.21 -5.58 -3.22
C LEU A 114 5.72 -6.17 -4.53
N THR A 115 5.91 -7.48 -4.69
CA THR A 115 5.27 -8.23 -5.77
C THR A 115 3.78 -8.35 -5.46
N VAL A 116 2.94 -7.91 -6.40
CA VAL A 116 1.49 -8.06 -6.29
C VAL A 116 1.11 -9.45 -6.80
N THR A 117 0.39 -10.21 -5.96
CA THR A 117 -0.26 -11.47 -6.33
C THR A 117 -1.77 -11.28 -6.34
N VAL A 118 -2.48 -11.99 -7.20
CA VAL A 118 -3.95 -11.95 -7.26
C VAL A 118 -4.48 -13.25 -6.66
N ASP A 119 -5.32 -13.14 -5.64
CA ASP A 119 -6.03 -14.29 -5.10
C ASP A 119 -7.22 -14.60 -6.02
N LYS A 120 -7.09 -15.69 -6.80
CA LYS A 120 -8.13 -16.15 -7.75
C LYS A 120 -9.16 -17.08 -7.09
N THR A 121 -9.40 -16.94 -5.80
CA THR A 121 -10.28 -17.87 -5.05
C THR A 121 -11.77 -17.68 -5.33
N ASP A 122 -12.18 -16.68 -6.12
CA ASP A 122 -13.58 -16.51 -6.57
C ASP A 122 -13.84 -17.02 -8.00
N LEU A 123 -13.65 -18.34 -8.19
CA LEU A 123 -14.47 -19.05 -9.16
C LEU A 123 -15.72 -19.51 -8.41
N PRO A 124 -16.94 -19.08 -8.78
CA PRO A 124 -18.14 -19.65 -8.21
C PRO A 124 -18.11 -21.15 -8.46
N ALA A 125 -18.13 -21.93 -7.39
CA ALA A 125 -18.29 -23.37 -7.46
C ALA A 125 -19.57 -23.68 -8.25
N PRO A 126 -19.59 -24.70 -9.15
CA PRO A 126 -20.81 -25.11 -9.80
C PRO A 126 -21.83 -25.53 -8.75
N ASP A 127 -23.05 -25.05 -8.94
CA ASP A 127 -24.21 -25.35 -8.12
C ASP A 127 -24.24 -26.82 -7.66
N GLN A 128 -24.11 -27.03 -6.35
CA GLN A 128 -24.61 -28.24 -5.73
C GLN A 128 -25.78 -27.85 -4.82
N GLU A 129 -26.93 -28.20 -5.29
CA GLU A 129 -28.18 -28.19 -4.55
C GLU A 129 -28.09 -29.09 -3.31
N ASP A 130 -28.69 -28.55 -2.25
CA ASP A 130 -29.48 -29.24 -1.22
C ASP A 130 -28.76 -30.15 -0.19
N SER A 131 -28.74 -29.69 1.02
CA SER A 131 -29.38 -30.37 2.17
C SER A 131 -29.21 -29.64 3.50
N ALA A 132 -30.33 -29.13 3.97
CA ALA A 132 -30.90 -29.14 5.33
C ALA A 132 -30.04 -28.98 6.60
N LEU A 133 -30.47 -28.04 7.41
CA LEU A 133 -30.53 -27.94 8.87
C LEU A 133 -29.27 -28.12 9.71
N CYS A 134 -28.87 -27.06 10.40
CA CYS A 134 -28.84 -27.08 11.86
C CYS A 134 -28.84 -25.69 12.49
N THR A 135 -29.76 -25.45 13.33
CA THR A 135 -29.91 -24.35 14.29
C THR A 135 -28.81 -24.41 15.34
N SER A 136 -28.12 -23.31 15.61
CA SER A 136 -27.78 -22.92 16.97
C SER A 136 -27.27 -21.49 17.07
N SER A 137 -27.95 -20.76 17.91
CA SER A 137 -27.65 -19.40 18.37
C SER A 137 -26.37 -19.40 19.21
N ASP A 138 -25.41 -18.54 18.83
CA ASP A 138 -24.52 -17.97 19.83
C ASP A 138 -24.05 -16.57 19.39
N ARG A 139 -24.30 -15.61 20.26
CA ARG A 139 -24.07 -14.20 20.09
C ARG A 139 -22.58 -13.88 20.18
N ILE A 140 -22.00 -13.40 19.09
CA ILE A 140 -20.68 -12.81 19.09
C ILE A 140 -20.81 -11.31 19.44
N PRO A 141 -19.98 -10.78 20.37
CA PRO A 141 -20.05 -9.36 20.73
C PRO A 141 -19.67 -8.47 19.55
N LEU A 142 -20.46 -7.43 19.33
CA LEU A 142 -20.20 -6.38 18.35
C LEU A 142 -18.93 -5.60 18.75
N TYR A 143 -17.85 -5.80 18.05
CA TYR A 143 -16.74 -4.86 18.04
C TYR A 143 -17.12 -3.62 17.21
N PRO A 144 -16.75 -2.41 17.65
CA PRO A 144 -17.01 -1.21 16.86
C PRO A 144 -16.27 -1.29 15.53
N LYS A 145 -16.99 -1.03 14.43
CA LYS A 145 -16.41 -0.99 13.09
C LYS A 145 -15.27 0.02 13.03
N PRO A 146 -14.08 -0.35 12.51
CA PRO A 146 -13.04 0.63 12.24
C PRO A 146 -13.55 1.68 11.26
N LYS A 147 -13.15 2.93 11.46
CA LYS A 147 -13.45 4.03 10.54
C LYS A 147 -12.90 3.68 9.16
N GLN A 148 -13.74 3.81 8.14
CA GLN A 148 -13.32 3.54 6.77
C GLN A 148 -12.17 4.49 6.37
N PRO A 149 -11.12 4.00 5.72
CA PRO A 149 -10.05 4.85 5.22
C PRO A 149 -10.60 5.84 4.19
N VAL A 150 -10.14 7.08 4.28
CA VAL A 150 -10.47 8.10 3.28
C VAL A 150 -9.67 7.80 2.02
N ILE A 151 -10.35 7.47 0.93
CA ILE A 151 -9.71 7.26 -0.37
C ILE A 151 -9.37 8.63 -0.95
N ASN A 152 -8.10 8.97 -0.96
CA ASN A 152 -7.59 10.15 -1.65
C ASN A 152 -7.03 9.72 -3.00
N ASN A 153 -7.80 9.89 -4.08
CA ASN A 153 -7.29 9.73 -5.43
C ASN A 153 -6.48 10.96 -5.81
N VAL A 154 -5.17 10.81 -5.87
CA VAL A 154 -4.26 11.89 -6.26
C VAL A 154 -3.57 11.51 -7.56
N SER A 155 -3.65 12.40 -8.56
CA SER A 155 -2.85 12.28 -9.77
C SER A 155 -1.36 12.44 -9.43
N VAL A 156 -0.48 11.72 -10.12
CA VAL A 156 0.98 11.82 -9.95
C VAL A 156 1.49 13.27 -10.05
N LYS A 157 0.74 14.14 -10.71
CA LYS A 157 1.05 15.57 -10.83
C LYS A 157 0.93 16.36 -9.52
N ASP A 158 0.21 15.81 -8.53
CA ASP A 158 -0.10 16.46 -7.27
C ASP A 158 0.71 15.89 -6.09
N LEU A 159 1.69 15.02 -6.35
CA LEU A 159 2.56 14.46 -5.31
C LEU A 159 3.44 15.56 -4.71
N THR A 160 3.23 15.86 -3.44
CA THR A 160 4.07 16.77 -2.68
C THR A 160 5.25 15.98 -2.10
N TYR A 161 6.45 16.30 -2.57
CA TYR A 161 7.70 15.73 -2.02
C TYR A 161 8.08 16.48 -0.75
N TYR A 162 8.47 15.74 0.29
CA TYR A 162 9.00 16.30 1.53
C TYR A 162 10.51 16.17 1.55
N THR A 163 11.19 17.21 2.00
CA THR A 163 12.64 17.17 2.24
C THR A 163 12.95 16.35 3.49
N LEU A 164 14.20 15.94 3.66
CA LEU A 164 14.71 15.23 4.86
C LEU A 164 14.43 15.95 6.20
N THR A 165 13.99 17.20 6.15
CA THR A 165 13.61 18.01 7.34
C THR A 165 12.10 18.13 7.52
N GLY A 166 11.29 17.34 6.82
CA GLY A 166 9.83 17.33 6.92
C GLY A 166 9.13 18.56 6.34
N LYS A 167 9.85 19.41 5.59
CA LYS A 167 9.24 20.55 4.89
C LYS A 167 8.82 20.18 3.48
N PRO A 168 7.66 20.64 2.98
CA PRO A 168 7.24 20.39 1.62
C PRO A 168 8.29 20.93 0.63
N PHE A 169 8.68 20.12 -0.35
CA PHE A 169 9.61 20.52 -1.38
C PHE A 169 8.91 21.46 -2.37
N GLN A 170 9.29 22.74 -2.37
CA GLN A 170 8.84 23.73 -3.34
C GLN A 170 9.84 23.79 -4.51
N GLY A 171 10.04 22.70 -5.22
CA GLY A 171 10.87 22.64 -6.43
C GLY A 171 9.99 22.49 -7.67
N ARG A 172 10.16 23.37 -8.65
CA ARG A 172 9.63 23.16 -9.99
C ARG A 172 10.40 22.00 -10.64
N LEU A 173 9.70 20.92 -10.99
CA LEU A 173 10.24 19.96 -11.94
C LEU A 173 10.27 20.64 -13.30
N TYR A 174 11.47 20.99 -13.76
CA TYR A 174 11.65 21.44 -15.14
C TYR A 174 11.54 20.22 -16.05
N GLY A 175 10.37 20.01 -16.62
CA GLY A 175 10.21 19.25 -17.83
C GLY A 175 10.62 20.14 -18.99
N THR A 176 11.80 19.93 -19.54
CA THR A 176 12.15 20.51 -20.86
C THR A 176 11.34 19.76 -21.90
N GLY A 177 10.50 20.52 -22.64
CA GLY A 177 9.74 20.07 -23.78
C GLY A 177 10.59 19.58 -24.96
#